data_3f52664f86d2cdbefd1436ad5b51cce4
#
_entry.id   3f52664f86d2cdbefd1436ad5b51cce4
#
_cell.length_a   1.000
_cell.length_b   1.000
_cell.length_c   1.000
_cell.angle_alpha   90.00
_cell.angle_beta   90.00
_cell.angle_gamma   90.00
#
_symmetry.space_group_name_H-M   'P 1'
#
loop_
_entity.id
_entity.type
_entity.pdbx_description
1 polymer ?
#
loop_
_entity_poly.entity_id
_entity_poly.type
_entity_poly.pdbx_seq_one_letter_code
_entity_poly.pdbx_strand_id
1 'polypeptide(L)'
;GQTALDFAVGVELVHNASLVVDDIIDRSEVRRGSESAWATYGHGPALVSSDGLLGEAFALFSADSRALESVSRALVELGEGEALELVDQPSSEAEYMELARRKTGALFRTAAELGAIAADADAATVDAFGEYAERVGIAFQIRDDVLDAVGDAADLGKPVGHDDEMERP
;
A
#
# COMPACT_ATOMS: atom_id res chain seq x y z
N GLY A 1 -1.52 17.18 -16.61
CA GLY A 1 -0.48 17.08 -17.61
C GLY A 1 0.19 15.71 -17.61
N GLN A 2 1.21 15.51 -18.45
CA GLN A 2 1.91 14.22 -18.56
C GLN A 2 2.54 13.81 -17.24
N THR A 3 3.19 14.72 -16.52
CA THR A 3 3.79 14.47 -15.19
C THR A 3 2.78 13.86 -14.20
N ALA A 4 1.56 14.38 -14.13
CA ALA A 4 0.54 13.83 -13.25
C ALA A 4 0.12 12.41 -13.65
N LEU A 5 0.10 12.11 -14.95
CA LEU A 5 -0.18 10.77 -15.45
C LEU A 5 0.98 9.81 -15.11
N ASP A 6 2.22 10.24 -15.33
CA ASP A 6 3.41 9.44 -15.02
C ASP A 6 3.46 9.12 -13.51
N PHE A 7 3.19 10.09 -12.65
CA PHE A 7 3.13 9.88 -11.20
C PHE A 7 1.97 8.96 -10.79
N ALA A 8 0.79 9.11 -11.39
CA ALA A 8 -0.34 8.22 -11.12
C ALA A 8 -0.03 6.77 -11.51
N VAL A 9 0.58 6.55 -12.67
CA VAL A 9 1.05 5.22 -13.10
C VAL A 9 2.12 4.69 -12.15
N GLY A 10 3.07 5.53 -11.74
CA GLY A 10 4.10 5.14 -10.79
C GLY A 10 3.55 4.68 -9.44
N VAL A 11 2.56 5.40 -8.88
CA VAL A 11 1.88 5.00 -7.64
C VAL A 11 1.17 3.65 -7.80
N GLU A 12 0.48 3.44 -8.93
CA GLU A 12 -0.19 2.17 -9.20
C GLU A 12 0.81 1.02 -9.34
N LEU A 13 1.98 1.25 -9.93
CA LEU A 13 3.05 0.25 -9.99
C LEU A 13 3.58 -0.10 -8.60
N VAL A 14 3.83 0.90 -7.74
CA VAL A 14 4.22 0.68 -6.32
C VAL A 14 3.14 -0.11 -5.59
N HIS A 15 1.88 0.29 -5.73
CA HIS A 15 0.75 -0.42 -5.10
C HIS A 15 0.66 -1.87 -5.57
N ASN A 16 0.75 -2.13 -6.87
CA ASN A 16 0.71 -3.52 -7.36
C ASN A 16 1.94 -4.33 -6.91
N ALA A 17 3.11 -3.70 -6.81
CA ALA A 17 4.29 -4.36 -6.27
C ALA A 17 4.09 -4.77 -4.80
N SER A 18 3.53 -3.90 -3.97
CA SER A 18 3.23 -4.23 -2.56
C SER A 18 2.20 -5.36 -2.46
N LEU A 19 1.13 -5.33 -3.26
CA LEU A 19 0.12 -6.40 -3.27
C LEU A 19 0.69 -7.78 -3.65
N VAL A 20 1.68 -7.83 -4.54
CA VAL A 20 2.36 -9.10 -4.88
C VAL A 20 3.13 -9.63 -3.68
N VAL A 21 3.79 -8.76 -2.93
CA VAL A 21 4.53 -9.13 -1.71
C VAL A 21 3.55 -9.57 -0.61
N ASP A 22 2.49 -8.79 -0.37
CA ASP A 22 1.43 -9.13 0.59
C ASP A 22 0.84 -10.51 0.31
N ASP A 23 0.46 -10.79 -0.96
CA ASP A 23 -0.09 -12.08 -1.35
C ASP A 23 0.86 -13.26 -1.04
N ILE A 24 2.17 -13.05 -1.17
CA ILE A 24 3.17 -14.08 -0.83
C ILE A 24 3.23 -14.28 0.69
N ILE A 25 3.27 -13.19 1.46
CA ILE A 25 3.37 -13.20 2.92
C ILE A 25 2.12 -13.84 3.51
N ASP A 26 0.95 -13.40 3.08
CA ASP A 26 -0.36 -13.85 3.53
C ASP A 26 -0.79 -15.20 2.93
N ARG A 27 -0.01 -15.75 2.00
CA ARG A 27 -0.36 -16.94 1.24
C ARG A 27 -1.72 -16.84 0.54
N SER A 28 -2.09 -15.67 0.11
CA SER A 28 -3.35 -15.39 -0.56
C SER A 28 -3.34 -15.90 -1.98
N GLU A 29 -4.04 -16.99 -2.26
CA GLU A 29 -4.08 -17.61 -3.59
C GLU A 29 -4.93 -16.82 -4.58
N VAL A 30 -5.85 -15.97 -4.10
CA VAL A 30 -6.80 -15.20 -4.91
C VAL A 30 -6.70 -13.72 -4.63
N ARG A 31 -6.59 -12.90 -5.67
CA ARG A 31 -6.60 -11.44 -5.63
C ARG A 31 -7.57 -10.89 -6.66
N ARG A 32 -8.54 -10.07 -6.24
CA ARG A 32 -9.56 -9.46 -7.13
C ARG A 32 -10.29 -10.48 -8.02
N GLY A 33 -10.59 -11.65 -7.48
CA GLY A 33 -11.32 -12.72 -8.19
C GLY A 33 -10.50 -13.52 -9.20
N SER A 34 -9.19 -13.36 -9.23
CA SER A 34 -8.26 -14.15 -10.05
C SER A 34 -7.16 -14.75 -9.18
N GLU A 35 -6.48 -15.78 -9.68
CA GLU A 35 -5.29 -16.30 -8.99
C GLU A 35 -4.24 -15.20 -8.81
N SER A 36 -3.61 -15.18 -7.64
CA SER A 36 -2.51 -14.27 -7.34
C SER A 36 -1.25 -14.62 -8.16
N ALA A 37 -0.32 -13.66 -8.28
CA ALA A 37 0.90 -13.88 -9.07
C ALA A 37 1.73 -15.06 -8.56
N TRP A 38 1.86 -15.21 -7.23
CA TRP A 38 2.64 -16.31 -6.66
C TRP A 38 1.92 -17.66 -6.80
N ALA A 39 0.59 -17.70 -6.74
CA ALA A 39 -0.17 -18.93 -6.95
C ALA A 39 -0.03 -19.44 -8.40
N THR A 40 -0.04 -18.50 -9.37
CA THR A 40 0.09 -18.82 -10.80
C THR A 40 1.53 -19.16 -11.19
N TYR A 41 2.53 -18.40 -10.73
CA TYR A 41 3.91 -18.47 -11.24
C TYR A 41 4.94 -18.93 -10.21
N GLY A 42 4.56 -19.05 -8.94
CA GLY A 42 5.45 -19.37 -7.82
C GLY A 42 6.12 -18.12 -7.20
N HIS A 43 6.67 -18.28 -6.00
CA HIS A 43 7.24 -17.19 -5.19
C HIS A 43 8.37 -16.44 -5.89
N GLY A 44 9.31 -17.14 -6.50
CA GLY A 44 10.47 -16.53 -7.15
C GLY A 44 10.09 -15.58 -8.27
N PRO A 45 9.35 -16.01 -9.31
CA PRO A 45 8.87 -15.12 -10.37
C PRO A 45 8.00 -13.97 -9.87
N ALA A 46 7.15 -14.17 -8.86
CA ALA A 46 6.33 -13.12 -8.28
C ALA A 46 7.20 -12.03 -7.64
N LEU A 47 8.19 -12.39 -6.81
CA LEU A 47 9.12 -11.42 -6.20
C LEU A 47 9.91 -10.63 -7.24
N VAL A 48 10.47 -11.31 -8.25
CA VAL A 48 11.20 -10.63 -9.32
C VAL A 48 10.31 -9.69 -10.12
N SER A 49 9.03 -10.04 -10.30
CA SER A 49 8.05 -9.14 -10.94
C SER A 49 7.79 -7.89 -10.09
N SER A 50 7.69 -8.03 -8.76
CA SER A 50 7.55 -6.88 -7.85
C SER A 50 8.75 -5.94 -7.95
N ASP A 51 9.99 -6.47 -7.96
CA ASP A 51 11.20 -5.67 -8.15
C ASP A 51 11.17 -4.91 -9.49
N GLY A 52 10.71 -5.56 -10.56
CA GLY A 52 10.54 -4.93 -11.87
C GLY A 52 9.54 -3.77 -11.85
N LEU A 53 8.37 -3.96 -11.21
CA LEU A 53 7.36 -2.91 -11.04
C LEU A 53 7.91 -1.71 -10.28
N LEU A 54 8.66 -1.93 -9.20
CA LEU A 54 9.33 -0.85 -8.46
C LEU A 54 10.36 -0.12 -9.32
N GLY A 55 11.16 -0.84 -10.11
CA GLY A 55 12.13 -0.23 -11.01
C GLY A 55 11.49 0.71 -12.03
N GLU A 56 10.39 0.28 -12.67
CA GLU A 56 9.61 1.12 -13.60
C GLU A 56 8.97 2.32 -12.88
N ALA A 57 8.45 2.14 -11.66
CA ALA A 57 7.90 3.23 -10.87
C ALA A 57 8.96 4.30 -10.57
N PHE A 58 10.15 3.89 -10.12
CA PHE A 58 11.26 4.82 -9.87
C PHE A 58 11.69 5.59 -11.12
N ALA A 59 11.67 4.95 -12.29
CA ALA A 59 11.96 5.64 -13.55
C ALA A 59 10.96 6.78 -13.82
N LEU A 60 9.68 6.58 -13.53
CA LEU A 60 8.63 7.62 -13.68
C LEU A 60 8.79 8.79 -12.70
N PHE A 61 9.30 8.55 -11.49
CA PHE A 61 9.52 9.58 -10.46
C PHE A 61 10.86 10.32 -10.61
N SER A 62 11.80 9.76 -11.35
CA SER A 62 13.20 10.23 -11.39
C SER A 62 13.40 11.66 -11.89
N ALA A 63 12.42 12.22 -12.62
CA ALA A 63 12.47 13.58 -13.16
C ALA A 63 12.23 14.68 -12.10
N ASP A 64 11.65 14.35 -10.94
CA ASP A 64 11.39 15.31 -9.85
C ASP A 64 11.88 14.71 -8.51
N SER A 65 12.85 15.38 -7.91
CA SER A 65 13.45 14.91 -6.65
C SER A 65 12.47 14.88 -5.48
N ARG A 66 11.45 15.75 -5.46
CA ARG A 66 10.40 15.77 -4.44
C ARG A 66 9.52 14.52 -4.56
N ALA A 67 9.19 14.13 -5.80
CA ALA A 67 8.45 12.91 -6.07
C ALA A 67 9.22 11.68 -5.62
N LEU A 68 10.51 11.62 -5.97
CA LEU A 68 11.37 10.50 -5.59
C LEU A 68 11.53 10.40 -4.08
N GLU A 69 11.68 11.53 -3.36
CA GLU A 69 11.76 11.58 -1.90
C GLU A 69 10.48 11.08 -1.25
N SER A 70 9.30 11.53 -1.72
CA SER A 70 7.99 11.10 -1.20
C SER A 70 7.79 9.59 -1.36
N VAL A 71 8.07 9.04 -2.54
CA VAL A 71 7.93 7.60 -2.81
C VAL A 71 8.93 6.78 -2.00
N SER A 72 10.17 7.23 -1.89
CA SER A 72 11.20 6.53 -1.11
C SER A 72 10.81 6.43 0.37
N ARG A 73 10.28 7.52 0.94
CA ARG A 73 9.74 7.53 2.31
C ARG A 73 8.59 6.53 2.45
N ALA A 74 7.62 6.55 1.53
CA ALA A 74 6.49 5.63 1.57
C ALA A 74 6.91 4.17 1.54
N LEU A 75 7.90 3.81 0.71
CA LEU A 75 8.39 2.42 0.63
C LEU A 75 9.06 1.97 1.93
N VAL A 76 9.77 2.87 2.62
CA VAL A 76 10.32 2.57 3.95
C VAL A 76 9.19 2.36 4.96
N GLU A 77 8.20 3.25 4.99
CA GLU A 77 7.06 3.16 5.91
C GLU A 77 6.21 1.90 5.65
N LEU A 78 5.95 1.55 4.38
CA LEU A 78 5.26 0.32 4.00
C LEU A 78 6.01 -0.92 4.49
N GLY A 79 7.33 -0.98 4.27
CA GLY A 79 8.16 -2.09 4.74
C GLY A 79 8.21 -2.20 6.26
N GLU A 80 8.28 -1.07 6.97
CA GLU A 80 8.21 -1.03 8.43
C GLU A 80 6.83 -1.46 8.95
N GLY A 81 5.73 -1.05 8.28
CA GLY A 81 4.38 -1.48 8.61
C GLY A 81 4.21 -2.99 8.46
N GLU A 82 4.66 -3.54 7.35
CA GLU A 82 4.63 -4.98 7.10
C GLU A 82 5.47 -5.76 8.11
N ALA A 83 6.67 -5.27 8.42
CA ALA A 83 7.54 -5.90 9.41
C ALA A 83 6.92 -5.88 10.83
N LEU A 84 6.25 -4.80 11.22
CA LEU A 84 5.53 -4.72 12.50
C LEU A 84 4.42 -5.76 12.59
N GLU A 85 3.59 -5.88 11.57
CA GLU A 85 2.50 -6.86 11.53
C GLU A 85 3.00 -8.31 11.62
N LEU A 86 4.14 -8.61 11.00
CA LEU A 86 4.74 -9.94 11.02
C LEU A 86 5.38 -10.32 12.37
N VAL A 87 5.89 -9.34 13.12
CA VAL A 87 6.69 -9.60 14.33
C VAL A 87 5.87 -9.44 15.60
N ASP A 88 4.97 -8.47 15.66
CA ASP A 88 4.25 -8.13 16.88
C ASP A 88 2.90 -7.49 16.53
N GLN A 89 1.82 -8.23 16.80
CA GLN A 89 0.46 -7.69 16.56
C GLN A 89 0.19 -6.51 17.50
N PRO A 90 -0.51 -5.46 17.00
CA PRO A 90 -0.80 -4.29 17.81
C PRO A 90 -1.61 -4.65 19.06
N SER A 91 -1.08 -4.33 20.24
CA SER A 91 -1.69 -4.58 21.53
C SER A 91 -2.48 -3.40 22.08
N SER A 92 -2.42 -2.26 21.40
CA SER A 92 -3.11 -1.02 21.79
C SER A 92 -3.64 -0.28 20.56
N GLU A 93 -4.65 0.59 20.79
CA GLU A 93 -5.19 1.47 19.75
C GLU A 93 -4.10 2.32 19.09
N ALA A 94 -3.14 2.82 19.87
CA ALA A 94 -2.05 3.65 19.35
C ALA A 94 -1.12 2.86 18.42
N GLU A 95 -0.79 1.62 18.75
CA GLU A 95 -0.01 0.73 17.90
C GLU A 95 -0.77 0.35 16.62
N TYR A 96 -2.06 0.06 16.73
CA TYR A 96 -2.91 -0.20 15.58
C TYR A 96 -2.99 1.01 14.64
N MET A 97 -3.19 2.21 15.18
CA MET A 97 -3.21 3.45 14.39
C MET A 97 -1.87 3.70 13.66
N GLU A 98 -0.75 3.40 14.32
CA GLU A 98 0.57 3.52 13.70
C GLU A 98 0.77 2.46 12.60
N LEU A 99 0.33 1.22 12.80
CA LEU A 99 0.33 0.18 11.79
C LEU A 99 -0.50 0.60 10.56
N ALA A 100 -1.75 1.02 10.77
CA ALA A 100 -2.64 1.48 9.70
C ALA A 100 -2.06 2.70 8.94
N ARG A 101 -1.39 3.62 9.66
CA ARG A 101 -0.70 4.75 9.06
C ARG A 101 0.41 4.29 8.13
N ARG A 102 1.27 3.38 8.57
CA ARG A 102 2.41 2.88 7.79
C ARG A 102 1.98 2.01 6.63
N LYS A 103 1.14 1.01 6.90
CA LYS A 103 0.73 0.00 5.91
C LYS A 103 -0.16 0.59 4.81
N THR A 104 -1.06 1.50 5.15
CA THR A 104 -2.04 2.06 4.20
C THR A 104 -1.91 3.57 4.04
N GLY A 105 -1.83 4.33 5.13
CA GLY A 105 -1.77 5.79 5.12
C GLY A 105 -0.62 6.36 4.31
N ALA A 106 0.55 5.74 4.38
CA ALA A 106 1.76 6.20 3.69
C ALA A 106 1.60 6.31 2.17
N LEU A 107 0.98 5.33 1.52
CA LEU A 107 0.78 5.38 0.06
C LEU A 107 -0.32 6.36 -0.33
N PHE A 108 -1.38 6.51 0.47
CA PHE A 108 -2.40 7.55 0.30
C PHE A 108 -1.77 8.95 0.39
N ARG A 109 -0.92 9.18 1.40
CA ARG A 109 -0.16 10.42 1.56
C ARG A 109 0.65 10.71 0.30
N THR A 110 1.46 9.76 -0.12
CA THR A 110 2.31 9.90 -1.30
C THR A 110 1.53 10.20 -2.57
N ALA A 111 0.42 9.53 -2.80
CA ALA A 111 -0.42 9.78 -3.98
C ALA A 111 -0.92 11.23 -4.03
N ALA A 112 -1.33 11.80 -2.89
CA ALA A 112 -1.78 13.18 -2.80
C ALA A 112 -0.62 14.18 -2.94
N GLU A 113 0.52 13.92 -2.29
CA GLU A 113 1.73 14.74 -2.44
C GLU A 113 2.18 14.82 -3.89
N LEU A 114 2.22 13.68 -4.60
CA LEU A 114 2.58 13.61 -6.01
C LEU A 114 1.60 14.37 -6.91
N GLY A 115 0.31 14.33 -6.60
CA GLY A 115 -0.69 15.13 -7.29
C GLY A 115 -0.45 16.63 -7.14
N ALA A 116 -0.14 17.09 -5.92
CA ALA A 116 0.20 18.48 -5.62
C ALA A 116 1.54 18.90 -6.25
N ILE A 117 2.57 18.04 -6.21
CA ILE A 117 3.86 18.26 -6.87
C ILE A 117 3.67 18.41 -8.38
N ALA A 118 2.87 17.54 -9.00
CA ALA A 118 2.58 17.61 -10.45
C ALA A 118 1.79 18.87 -10.85
N ALA A 119 1.13 19.53 -9.90
CA ALA A 119 0.47 20.82 -10.06
C ALA A 119 1.38 22.00 -9.70
N ASP A 120 2.67 21.77 -9.43
CA ASP A 120 3.67 22.76 -9.02
C ASP A 120 3.26 23.54 -7.75
N ALA A 121 2.60 22.85 -6.82
CA ALA A 121 2.22 23.42 -5.54
C ALA A 121 3.44 23.69 -4.65
N ASP A 122 3.30 24.64 -3.73
CA ASP A 122 4.32 24.91 -2.71
C ASP A 122 4.40 23.80 -1.66
N ALA A 123 5.48 23.76 -0.90
CA ALA A 123 5.73 22.71 0.08
C ALA A 123 4.62 22.61 1.15
N ALA A 124 4.07 23.73 1.61
CA ALA A 124 3.01 23.74 2.61
C ALA A 124 1.70 23.12 2.06
N THR A 125 1.39 23.39 0.81
CA THR A 125 0.24 22.79 0.12
C THR A 125 0.45 21.29 -0.10
N VAL A 126 1.64 20.87 -0.54
CA VAL A 126 1.99 19.45 -0.71
C VAL A 126 1.81 18.70 0.62
N ASP A 127 2.35 19.23 1.72
CA ASP A 127 2.25 18.61 3.04
C ASP A 127 0.81 18.53 3.55
N ALA A 128 0.03 19.61 3.38
CA ALA A 128 -1.39 19.64 3.78
C ALA A 128 -2.23 18.57 3.03
N PHE A 129 -2.01 18.39 1.73
CA PHE A 129 -2.65 17.32 0.95
C PHE A 129 -2.21 15.93 1.42
N GLY A 130 -0.92 15.79 1.70
CA GLY A 130 -0.36 14.55 2.25
C GLY A 130 -0.98 14.17 3.58
N GLU A 131 -1.02 15.08 4.55
CA GLU A 131 -1.65 14.85 5.86
C GLU A 131 -3.15 14.49 5.75
N TYR A 132 -3.87 15.18 4.88
CA TYR A 132 -5.29 14.87 4.65
C TYR A 132 -5.45 13.44 4.12
N ALA A 133 -4.70 13.09 3.09
CA ALA A 133 -4.80 11.78 2.45
C ALA A 133 -4.33 10.64 3.37
N GLU A 134 -3.31 10.86 4.20
CA GLU A 134 -2.88 9.89 5.22
C GLU A 134 -4.03 9.52 6.15
N ARG A 135 -4.77 10.54 6.65
CA ARG A 135 -5.95 10.31 7.51
C ARG A 135 -7.07 9.55 6.78
N VAL A 136 -7.26 9.84 5.49
CA VAL A 136 -8.21 9.07 4.65
C VAL A 136 -7.76 7.62 4.52
N GLY A 137 -6.47 7.37 4.30
CA GLY A 137 -5.89 6.02 4.23
C GLY A 137 -6.07 5.24 5.53
N ILE A 138 -5.83 5.86 6.68
CA ILE A 138 -6.07 5.26 8.00
C ILE A 138 -7.56 4.91 8.18
N ALA A 139 -8.45 5.83 7.85
CA ALA A 139 -9.90 5.59 7.95
C ALA A 139 -10.36 4.48 6.99
N PHE A 140 -9.75 4.39 5.81
CA PHE A 140 -9.99 3.31 4.86
C PHE A 140 -9.59 1.95 5.45
N GLN A 141 -8.40 1.85 6.05
CA GLN A 141 -7.92 0.62 6.69
C GLN A 141 -8.86 0.17 7.82
N ILE A 142 -9.19 1.09 8.74
CA ILE A 142 -10.13 0.79 9.85
C ILE A 142 -11.46 0.24 9.31
N ARG A 143 -11.99 0.85 8.24
CA ARG A 143 -13.23 0.40 7.63
C ARG A 143 -13.08 -0.99 7.00
N ASP A 144 -11.97 -1.27 6.36
CA ASP A 144 -11.69 -2.56 5.71
C ASP A 144 -11.63 -3.68 6.76
N ASP A 145 -10.90 -3.47 7.86
CA ASP A 145 -10.77 -4.41 8.97
C ASP A 145 -12.12 -4.66 9.68
N VAL A 146 -12.92 -3.61 9.88
CA VAL A 146 -14.29 -3.76 10.44
C VAL A 146 -15.17 -4.58 9.51
N LEU A 147 -15.07 -4.36 8.19
CA LEU A 147 -15.84 -5.14 7.21
C LEU A 147 -15.37 -6.59 7.16
N ASP A 148 -14.07 -6.85 7.30
CA ASP A 148 -13.56 -8.23 7.37
C ASP A 148 -14.07 -8.97 8.64
N ALA A 149 -14.15 -8.26 9.77
CA ALA A 149 -14.61 -8.83 11.03
C ALA A 149 -16.13 -9.07 11.10
N VAL A 150 -16.96 -8.21 10.46
CA VAL A 150 -18.43 -8.22 10.61
C VAL A 150 -19.20 -8.36 9.30
N GLY A 151 -18.53 -8.32 8.16
CA GLY A 151 -19.13 -8.35 6.83
C GLY A 151 -19.63 -9.74 6.44
N ASP A 152 -20.60 -9.82 5.53
CA ASP A 152 -21.00 -11.06 4.88
C ASP A 152 -20.07 -11.38 3.71
N ALA A 153 -19.66 -12.63 3.57
CA ALA A 153 -18.78 -13.10 2.49
C ALA A 153 -19.28 -12.75 1.08
N ALA A 154 -20.61 -12.59 0.93
CA ALA A 154 -21.24 -12.19 -0.34
C ALA A 154 -20.99 -10.72 -0.71
N ASP A 155 -20.80 -9.84 0.28
CA ASP A 155 -20.57 -8.40 0.06
C ASP A 155 -19.08 -8.06 -0.09
N LEU A 156 -18.20 -8.87 0.50
CA LEU A 156 -16.75 -8.63 0.54
C LEU A 156 -16.00 -9.24 -0.65
N GLY A 157 -16.58 -10.23 -1.33
CA GLY A 157 -15.91 -10.95 -2.42
C GLY A 157 -14.69 -11.79 -2.00
N LYS A 158 -14.49 -11.95 -0.67
CA LYS A 158 -13.47 -12.80 -0.02
C LYS A 158 -14.10 -13.52 1.18
N PRO A 159 -13.55 -14.66 1.67
CA PRO A 159 -13.99 -15.29 2.90
C PRO A 159 -13.87 -14.32 4.10
N VAL A 160 -14.85 -14.34 4.99
CA VAL A 160 -14.86 -13.56 6.26
C VAL A 160 -13.92 -14.23 7.26
N GLY A 161 -13.17 -13.44 8.03
CA GLY A 161 -12.30 -13.97 9.09
C GLY A 161 -11.00 -14.59 8.56
N HIS A 162 -10.55 -14.20 7.39
CA HIS A 162 -9.32 -14.71 6.80
C HIS A 162 -8.08 -14.43 7.69
N ASP A 163 -8.09 -13.32 8.40
CA ASP A 163 -7.02 -12.93 9.32
C ASP A 163 -7.01 -13.78 10.61
N ASP A 164 -8.17 -14.30 11.04
CA ASP A 164 -8.30 -15.19 12.22
C ASP A 164 -7.86 -16.64 11.93
N GLU A 165 -7.90 -17.10 10.67
CA GLU A 165 -7.46 -18.45 10.28
C GLU A 165 -5.94 -18.57 10.11
N MET A 166 -5.25 -17.46 9.96
CA MET A 166 -3.79 -17.44 9.98
C MET A 166 -3.34 -17.33 11.44
N GLU A 167 -2.92 -18.45 12.04
CA GLU A 167 -2.13 -18.45 13.27
C GLU A 167 -0.85 -17.63 13.01
N ARG A 168 -0.96 -16.30 13.06
CA ARG A 168 0.21 -15.42 13.05
C ARG A 168 0.82 -15.49 14.44
N PRO A 169 2.15 -15.65 14.55
CA PRO A 169 2.83 -15.75 15.84
C PRO A 169 2.60 -14.54 16.71
#